data_d33844fa0c1e21946a7e927a53778276
#
_entry.id   d33844fa0c1e21946a7e927a53778276
#
_cell.length_a   1.000
_cell.length_b   1.000
_cell.length_c   1.000
_cell.angle_alpha   90.00
_cell.angle_beta   90.00
_cell.angle_gamma   90.00
#
_symmetry.space_group_name_H-M   'P 1'
#
loop_
_entity.id
_entity.type
_entity.pdbx_description
1 polymer ?
#
loop_
_entity_poly.entity_id
_entity_poly.type
_entity_poly.pdbx_seq_one_letter_code
_entity_poly.pdbx_strand_id
1 'polypeptide(L)'
;MYLRSLGVYLPKGRMDAQEIARRSGLPPEVVREKLGLLEKPIPGPEDHPAEMAAWAAKEALAKAGLPGEAVDWVVSIVEEHKDYPVWATAPYLALKVGASRAKGLDLNQKCASLMGALEVARGLFATRKEVGVVLVAGGYRNGDLVDYQDPHTRFLYDLAAGGAAAVLTREGPGLRLLGLAHRMDPELALSVKVPVGGTRAPLTPENLSQYRLRVEDPEGMKRRLDATSIPSFLAVIREALEEAGYTEADLDYLALLHMKRSAHRAVLAGLGL
;
A
#
# COMPACT_ATOMS: atom_id res chain seq x y z
N MET A 1 -12.18 -16.78 -6.71
CA MET A 1 -12.08 -15.76 -5.64
C MET A 1 -12.69 -14.46 -6.13
N TYR A 2 -13.41 -13.76 -5.27
CA TYR A 2 -14.09 -12.50 -5.59
C TYR A 2 -13.70 -11.42 -4.61
N LEU A 3 -13.44 -10.23 -5.11
CA LEU A 3 -13.39 -8.99 -4.31
C LEU A 3 -14.84 -8.53 -4.12
N ARG A 4 -15.40 -8.81 -2.93
CA ARG A 4 -16.80 -8.55 -2.62
C ARG A 4 -17.06 -7.09 -2.29
N SER A 5 -16.15 -6.46 -1.55
CA SER A 5 -16.27 -5.06 -1.16
C SER A 5 -14.92 -4.45 -0.81
N LEU A 6 -14.89 -3.13 -0.81
CA LEU A 6 -13.77 -2.31 -0.34
C LEU A 6 -14.26 -1.33 0.72
N GLY A 7 -13.42 -1.10 1.73
CA GLY A 7 -13.57 -0.05 2.72
C GLY A 7 -12.35 0.86 2.72
N VAL A 8 -12.58 2.13 3.01
CA VAL A 8 -11.53 3.16 3.02
C VAL A 8 -11.73 4.08 4.21
N TYR A 9 -10.64 4.41 4.89
CA TYR A 9 -10.61 5.47 5.88
C TYR A 9 -9.55 6.50 5.50
N LEU A 10 -9.93 7.76 5.44
CA LEU A 10 -9.03 8.87 5.23
C LEU A 10 -9.10 9.83 6.42
N PRO A 11 -7.97 10.18 7.05
CA PRO A 11 -7.90 11.23 8.04
C PRO A 11 -8.55 12.54 7.56
N LYS A 12 -9.05 13.35 8.49
CA LYS A 12 -9.68 14.64 8.15
C LYS A 12 -8.66 15.71 7.77
N GLY A 13 -7.45 15.65 8.37
CA GLY A 13 -6.38 16.61 8.11
C GLY A 13 -5.92 16.56 6.65
N ARG A 14 -5.51 17.72 6.11
CA ARG A 14 -4.98 17.84 4.75
C ARG A 14 -3.70 18.67 4.77
N MET A 15 -2.76 18.27 3.91
CA MET A 15 -1.59 19.07 3.57
C MET A 15 -1.66 19.37 2.08
N ASP A 16 -1.80 20.62 1.71
CA ASP A 16 -1.91 21.05 0.33
C ASP A 16 -0.53 21.26 -0.34
N ALA A 17 -0.55 21.52 -1.64
CA ALA A 17 0.65 21.75 -2.43
C ALA A 17 1.44 22.99 -1.98
N GLN A 18 0.78 24.00 -1.40
CA GLN A 18 1.45 25.19 -0.90
C GLN A 18 2.27 24.88 0.36
N GLU A 19 1.69 24.11 1.28
CA GLU A 19 2.40 23.68 2.48
C GLU A 19 3.57 22.74 2.16
N ILE A 20 3.40 21.80 1.18
CA ILE A 20 4.50 20.96 0.69
C ILE A 20 5.61 21.84 0.09
N ALA A 21 5.25 22.83 -0.75
CA ALA A 21 6.19 23.77 -1.35
C ALA A 21 6.96 24.56 -0.27
N ARG A 22 6.25 25.07 0.73
CA ARG A 22 6.85 25.82 1.86
C ARG A 22 7.86 24.95 2.63
N ARG A 23 7.54 23.68 2.90
CA ARG A 23 8.44 22.76 3.63
C ARG A 23 9.66 22.34 2.81
N SER A 24 9.49 22.19 1.51
CA SER A 24 10.53 21.63 0.61
C SER A 24 11.37 22.70 -0.09
N GLY A 25 10.96 23.96 -0.06
CA GLY A 25 11.58 25.03 -0.84
C GLY A 25 11.31 24.93 -2.35
N LEU A 26 10.43 24.03 -2.79
CA LEU A 26 10.05 23.91 -4.20
C LEU A 26 8.97 24.96 -4.55
N PRO A 27 8.94 25.43 -5.82
CA PRO A 27 7.81 26.23 -6.30
C PRO A 27 6.49 25.41 -6.25
N PRO A 28 5.35 26.01 -5.83
CA PRO A 28 4.05 25.32 -5.73
C PRO A 28 3.60 24.67 -7.05
N GLU A 29 3.90 25.28 -8.20
CA GLU A 29 3.60 24.74 -9.52
C GLU A 29 4.39 23.45 -9.81
N VAL A 30 5.60 23.30 -9.27
CA VAL A 30 6.38 22.04 -9.39
C VAL A 30 5.70 20.93 -8.62
N VAL A 31 5.18 21.22 -7.42
CA VAL A 31 4.44 20.25 -6.61
C VAL A 31 3.16 19.83 -7.32
N ARG A 32 2.39 20.78 -7.87
CA ARG A 32 1.12 20.50 -8.56
C ARG A 32 1.31 19.85 -9.92
N GLU A 33 2.20 20.40 -10.74
CA GLU A 33 2.30 20.04 -12.18
C GLU A 33 3.23 18.84 -12.41
N LYS A 34 4.40 18.80 -11.75
CA LYS A 34 5.39 17.73 -11.95
C LYS A 34 5.18 16.56 -11.03
N LEU A 35 4.95 16.81 -9.72
CA LEU A 35 4.70 15.75 -8.77
C LEU A 35 3.24 15.28 -8.79
N GLY A 36 2.32 16.09 -9.28
CA GLY A 36 0.89 15.74 -9.39
C GLY A 36 0.15 15.81 -8.06
N LEU A 37 0.69 16.53 -7.06
CA LEU A 37 0.12 16.62 -5.72
C LEU A 37 -0.67 17.90 -5.56
N LEU A 38 -1.98 17.77 -5.39
CA LEU A 38 -2.86 18.90 -5.02
C LEU A 38 -2.97 19.00 -3.51
N GLU A 39 -3.28 17.91 -2.85
CA GLU A 39 -3.33 17.73 -1.41
C GLU A 39 -3.13 16.26 -1.04
N LYS A 40 -2.82 16.00 0.21
CA LYS A 40 -2.77 14.64 0.77
C LYS A 40 -3.34 14.61 2.19
N PRO A 41 -3.96 13.47 2.62
CA PRO A 41 -4.38 13.30 4.00
C PRO A 41 -3.19 13.23 4.96
N ILE A 42 -3.32 13.91 6.09
CA ILE A 42 -2.36 13.86 7.21
C ILE A 42 -3.06 13.34 8.46
N PRO A 43 -2.39 12.53 9.29
CA PRO A 43 -3.02 11.91 10.43
C PRO A 43 -3.28 12.90 11.57
N GLY A 44 -4.40 12.72 12.25
CA GLY A 44 -4.68 13.30 13.56
C GLY A 44 -4.08 12.45 14.70
N PRO A 45 -4.33 12.85 15.96
CA PRO A 45 -3.80 12.14 17.13
C PRO A 45 -4.24 10.68 17.25
N GLU A 46 -5.46 10.36 16.82
CA GLU A 46 -6.05 9.02 16.91
C GLU A 46 -5.90 8.19 15.63
N ASP A 47 -5.35 8.78 14.57
CA ASP A 47 -5.21 8.12 13.26
C ASP A 47 -3.98 7.22 13.24
N HIS A 48 -4.01 6.16 14.07
CA HIS A 48 -2.96 5.14 14.10
C HIS A 48 -3.18 4.11 12.98
N PRO A 49 -2.12 3.52 12.41
CA PRO A 49 -2.24 2.61 11.28
C PRO A 49 -3.21 1.45 11.47
N ALA A 50 -3.15 0.75 12.61
CA ALA A 50 -4.05 -0.37 12.85
C ALA A 50 -5.49 0.10 13.15
N GLU A 51 -5.69 1.27 13.76
CA GLU A 51 -7.04 1.84 13.94
C GLU A 51 -7.65 2.23 12.59
N MET A 52 -6.91 2.92 11.73
CA MET A 52 -7.38 3.28 10.39
C MET A 52 -7.72 2.04 9.55
N ALA A 53 -6.89 0.98 9.66
CA ALA A 53 -7.18 -0.31 9.03
C ALA A 53 -8.47 -0.94 9.57
N ALA A 54 -8.69 -0.87 10.90
CA ALA A 54 -9.90 -1.42 11.53
C ALA A 54 -11.16 -0.66 11.11
N TRP A 55 -11.12 0.67 10.99
CA TRP A 55 -12.26 1.46 10.50
C TRP A 55 -12.59 1.13 9.06
N ALA A 56 -11.56 1.03 8.19
CA ALA A 56 -11.75 0.60 6.81
C ALA A 56 -12.30 -0.84 6.72
N ALA A 57 -11.83 -1.75 7.59
CA ALA A 57 -12.31 -3.13 7.65
C ALA A 57 -13.80 -3.22 8.04
N LYS A 58 -14.23 -2.44 9.04
CA LYS A 58 -15.65 -2.35 9.43
C LYS A 58 -16.51 -1.84 8.26
N GLU A 59 -16.06 -0.83 7.56
CA GLU A 59 -16.77 -0.31 6.39
C GLU A 59 -16.86 -1.38 5.29
N ALA A 60 -15.77 -2.09 5.00
CA ALA A 60 -15.75 -3.15 3.99
C ALA A 60 -16.72 -4.29 4.35
N LEU A 61 -16.71 -4.75 5.61
CA LEU A 61 -17.64 -5.78 6.09
C LEU A 61 -19.10 -5.32 6.02
N ALA A 62 -19.40 -4.08 6.41
CA ALA A 62 -20.74 -3.52 6.30
C ALA A 62 -21.24 -3.49 4.86
N LYS A 63 -20.40 -3.03 3.91
CA LYS A 63 -20.71 -3.05 2.47
C LYS A 63 -20.89 -4.47 1.91
N ALA A 64 -20.13 -5.44 2.45
CA ALA A 64 -20.30 -6.85 2.09
C ALA A 64 -21.59 -7.48 2.63
N GLY A 65 -22.22 -6.86 3.63
CA GLY A 65 -23.33 -7.44 4.39
C GLY A 65 -22.89 -8.65 5.22
N LEU A 66 -21.66 -8.65 5.73
CA LEU A 66 -21.08 -9.74 6.51
C LEU A 66 -20.74 -9.27 7.93
N PRO A 67 -21.11 -10.06 8.96
CA PRO A 67 -20.64 -9.82 10.32
C PRO A 67 -19.17 -10.23 10.47
N GLY A 68 -18.51 -9.76 11.53
CA GLY A 68 -17.11 -10.12 11.80
C GLY A 68 -16.89 -11.62 11.99
N GLU A 69 -17.85 -12.32 12.60
CA GLU A 69 -17.80 -13.77 12.84
C GLU A 69 -17.78 -14.61 11.55
N ALA A 70 -18.15 -14.03 10.41
CA ALA A 70 -18.09 -14.68 9.12
C ALA A 70 -16.66 -14.73 8.54
N VAL A 71 -15.72 -13.95 9.11
CA VAL A 71 -14.33 -13.90 8.65
C VAL A 71 -13.56 -15.13 9.14
N ASP A 72 -12.99 -15.89 8.22
CA ASP A 72 -12.16 -17.07 8.51
C ASP A 72 -10.68 -16.72 8.68
N TRP A 73 -10.22 -15.70 7.93
CA TRP A 73 -8.84 -15.23 7.99
C TRP A 73 -8.76 -13.70 7.93
N VAL A 74 -7.87 -13.15 8.75
CA VAL A 74 -7.45 -11.74 8.69
C VAL A 74 -6.01 -11.70 8.19
N VAL A 75 -5.79 -11.06 7.05
CA VAL A 75 -4.46 -10.73 6.53
C VAL A 75 -4.21 -9.26 6.76
N SER A 76 -3.39 -8.94 7.74
CA SER A 76 -2.97 -7.58 8.01
C SER A 76 -1.85 -7.18 7.06
N ILE A 77 -2.05 -6.06 6.36
CA ILE A 77 -1.03 -5.39 5.55
C ILE A 77 -0.68 -4.01 6.12
N VAL A 78 -0.77 -3.87 7.45
CA VAL A 78 -0.37 -2.65 8.15
C VAL A 78 1.14 -2.46 8.03
N GLU A 79 1.56 -1.25 7.69
CA GLU A 79 2.97 -0.90 7.53
C GLU A 79 3.75 -0.95 8.85
N GLU A 80 5.08 -0.98 8.78
CA GLU A 80 5.95 -1.17 9.96
C GLU A 80 6.04 0.06 10.86
N HIS A 81 5.86 1.27 10.32
CA HIS A 81 5.69 2.49 11.12
C HIS A 81 4.25 2.52 11.64
N LYS A 82 4.02 1.81 12.73
CA LYS A 82 2.68 1.53 13.27
C LYS A 82 2.60 1.77 14.78
N ASP A 83 1.45 1.49 15.32
CA ASP A 83 1.01 1.76 16.70
C ASP A 83 2.05 1.36 17.76
N TYR A 84 2.59 0.14 17.65
CA TYR A 84 3.59 -0.40 18.57
C TYR A 84 4.67 -1.20 17.82
N PRO A 85 5.95 -1.11 18.23
CA PRO A 85 6.98 -2.02 17.75
C PRO A 85 6.75 -3.44 18.28
N VAL A 86 7.29 -4.45 17.58
CA VAL A 86 7.24 -5.89 17.99
C VAL A 86 5.81 -6.34 18.32
N TRP A 87 4.86 -6.05 17.44
CA TRP A 87 3.44 -6.28 17.65
C TRP A 87 2.76 -6.81 16.38
N ALA A 88 1.96 -7.87 16.53
CA ALA A 88 1.16 -8.43 15.45
C ALA A 88 -0.19 -7.70 15.35
N THR A 89 -0.51 -7.21 14.16
CA THR A 89 -1.72 -6.42 13.91
C THR A 89 -2.93 -7.26 13.51
N ALA A 90 -2.75 -8.44 12.92
CA ALA A 90 -3.87 -9.28 12.54
C ALA A 90 -4.79 -9.68 13.71
N PRO A 91 -4.29 -10.08 14.90
CA PRO A 91 -5.13 -10.32 16.07
C PRO A 91 -5.90 -9.09 16.54
N TYR A 92 -5.26 -7.91 16.46
CA TYR A 92 -5.91 -6.65 16.82
C TYR A 92 -7.06 -6.31 15.86
N LEU A 93 -6.84 -6.45 14.56
CA LEU A 93 -7.88 -6.25 13.55
C LEU A 93 -9.03 -7.22 13.75
N ALA A 94 -8.74 -8.51 14.01
CA ALA A 94 -9.77 -9.50 14.31
C ALA A 94 -10.63 -9.10 15.53
N LEU A 95 -10.00 -8.64 16.62
CA LEU A 95 -10.71 -8.11 17.78
C LEU A 95 -11.61 -6.94 17.42
N LYS A 96 -11.10 -5.96 16.68
CA LYS A 96 -11.80 -4.71 16.34
C LYS A 96 -13.00 -4.92 15.43
N VAL A 97 -13.00 -5.95 14.59
CA VAL A 97 -14.11 -6.28 13.68
C VAL A 97 -15.02 -7.40 14.21
N GLY A 98 -14.73 -8.00 15.36
CA GLY A 98 -15.51 -9.09 15.92
C GLY A 98 -15.26 -10.46 15.28
N ALA A 99 -14.11 -10.66 14.60
CA ALA A 99 -13.72 -11.91 13.95
C ALA A 99 -13.12 -12.91 14.95
N SER A 100 -13.88 -13.30 15.97
CA SER A 100 -13.39 -14.04 17.15
C SER A 100 -12.82 -15.44 16.85
N ARG A 101 -13.14 -16.03 15.71
CA ARG A 101 -12.66 -17.35 15.27
C ARG A 101 -11.67 -17.31 14.12
N ALA A 102 -11.41 -16.12 13.61
CA ALA A 102 -10.51 -15.95 12.47
C ALA A 102 -9.07 -16.35 12.83
N LYS A 103 -8.39 -16.97 11.88
CA LYS A 103 -6.94 -17.07 11.87
C LYS A 103 -6.36 -15.79 11.29
N GLY A 104 -5.08 -15.50 11.56
CA GLY A 104 -4.50 -14.26 11.06
C GLY A 104 -3.00 -14.37 10.80
N LEU A 105 -2.53 -13.47 9.95
CA LEU A 105 -1.11 -13.24 9.70
C LEU A 105 -0.87 -11.78 9.34
N ASP A 106 0.31 -11.28 9.68
CA ASP A 106 0.82 -10.00 9.20
C ASP A 106 1.69 -10.26 7.98
N LEU A 107 1.43 -9.52 6.89
CA LEU A 107 2.16 -9.61 5.63
C LEU A 107 2.66 -8.22 5.25
N ASN A 108 3.93 -8.11 4.91
CA ASN A 108 4.53 -6.86 4.47
C ASN A 108 5.38 -7.05 3.21
N GLN A 109 4.94 -6.43 2.13
CA GLN A 109 5.67 -6.27 0.87
C GLN A 109 5.67 -4.79 0.43
N LYS A 110 5.60 -3.88 1.39
CA LYS A 110 5.48 -2.43 1.13
C LYS A 110 4.29 -2.14 0.20
N CYS A 111 4.49 -1.34 -0.83
CA CYS A 111 3.42 -0.97 -1.78
C CYS A 111 2.77 -2.17 -2.49
N ALA A 112 3.42 -3.34 -2.52
CA ALA A 112 2.89 -4.56 -3.12
C ALA A 112 2.14 -5.48 -2.13
N SER A 113 1.95 -5.06 -0.87
CA SER A 113 1.36 -5.91 0.18
C SER A 113 -0.04 -6.41 -0.18
N LEU A 114 -0.85 -5.61 -0.87
CA LEU A 114 -2.16 -6.08 -1.34
C LEU A 114 -2.02 -7.24 -2.34
N MET A 115 -1.06 -7.16 -3.27
CA MET A 115 -0.85 -8.24 -4.26
C MET A 115 -0.42 -9.54 -3.58
N GLY A 116 0.51 -9.45 -2.62
CA GLY A 116 0.88 -10.60 -1.79
C GLY A 116 -0.28 -11.18 -0.97
N ALA A 117 -1.14 -10.30 -0.42
CA ALA A 117 -2.32 -10.75 0.31
C ALA A 117 -3.36 -11.45 -0.59
N LEU A 118 -3.53 -10.98 -1.83
CA LEU A 118 -4.37 -11.65 -2.83
C LEU A 118 -3.82 -13.04 -3.20
N GLU A 119 -2.49 -13.17 -3.33
CA GLU A 119 -1.83 -14.47 -3.56
C GLU A 119 -2.06 -15.45 -2.39
N VAL A 120 -1.88 -14.97 -1.15
CA VAL A 120 -2.16 -15.76 0.06
C VAL A 120 -3.62 -16.18 0.10
N ALA A 121 -4.56 -15.27 -0.14
CA ALA A 121 -5.99 -15.57 -0.15
C ALA A 121 -6.35 -16.59 -1.23
N ARG A 122 -5.80 -16.46 -2.44
CA ARG A 122 -5.95 -17.42 -3.54
C ARG A 122 -5.49 -18.82 -3.12
N GLY A 123 -4.33 -18.92 -2.48
CA GLY A 123 -3.79 -20.15 -1.93
C GLY A 123 -4.68 -20.77 -0.84
N LEU A 124 -5.18 -19.95 0.10
CA LEU A 124 -6.12 -20.39 1.14
C LEU A 124 -7.41 -20.94 0.54
N PHE A 125 -8.02 -20.24 -0.40
CA PHE A 125 -9.23 -20.72 -1.07
C PHE A 125 -9.00 -22.00 -1.90
N ALA A 126 -7.84 -22.18 -2.48
CA ALA A 126 -7.52 -23.38 -3.25
C ALA A 126 -7.31 -24.61 -2.35
N THR A 127 -6.67 -24.44 -1.20
CA THR A 127 -6.20 -25.57 -0.36
C THR A 127 -7.10 -25.87 0.84
N ARG A 128 -7.98 -24.93 1.26
CA ARG A 128 -8.80 -25.04 2.48
C ARG A 128 -10.27 -24.84 2.15
N LYS A 129 -11.03 -25.93 2.05
CA LYS A 129 -12.46 -25.90 1.68
C LYS A 129 -13.32 -25.12 2.70
N GLU A 130 -12.90 -25.13 3.97
CA GLU A 130 -13.59 -24.45 5.08
C GLU A 130 -13.43 -22.92 5.06
N VAL A 131 -12.47 -22.39 4.30
CA VAL A 131 -12.26 -20.94 4.20
C VAL A 131 -13.20 -20.36 3.15
N GLY A 132 -14.14 -19.53 3.58
CA GLY A 132 -15.11 -18.82 2.74
C GLY A 132 -14.83 -17.32 2.60
N VAL A 133 -14.30 -16.69 3.69
CA VAL A 133 -14.09 -15.24 3.77
C VAL A 133 -12.69 -14.92 4.29
N VAL A 134 -11.97 -14.10 3.54
CA VAL A 134 -10.68 -13.52 3.94
C VAL A 134 -10.81 -11.99 3.97
N LEU A 135 -10.51 -11.40 5.12
CA LEU A 135 -10.41 -9.96 5.29
C LEU A 135 -8.95 -9.54 5.15
N VAL A 136 -8.66 -8.70 4.16
CA VAL A 136 -7.37 -8.02 4.03
C VAL A 136 -7.55 -6.59 4.51
N ALA A 137 -6.72 -6.12 5.45
CA ALA A 137 -6.82 -4.75 5.93
C ALA A 137 -5.44 -4.16 6.21
N GLY A 138 -5.25 -2.92 5.84
CA GLY A 138 -4.01 -2.19 6.03
C GLY A 138 -4.23 -0.73 6.37
N GLY A 139 -3.23 -0.17 7.05
CA GLY A 139 -3.17 1.24 7.35
C GLY A 139 -1.72 1.69 7.42
N TYR A 140 -1.50 2.94 7.11
CA TYR A 140 -0.17 3.53 7.18
C TYR A 140 -0.23 5.03 7.46
N ARG A 141 0.87 5.56 7.98
CA ARG A 141 1.10 7.00 8.16
C ARG A 141 2.56 7.38 7.89
N ASN A 142 3.15 6.77 6.87
CA ASN A 142 4.56 6.97 6.51
C ASN A 142 4.89 8.40 6.08
N GLY A 143 3.87 9.23 5.84
CA GLY A 143 4.03 10.67 5.69
C GLY A 143 4.74 11.38 6.84
N ASP A 144 4.67 10.80 8.06
CA ASP A 144 5.40 11.29 9.25
C ASP A 144 6.93 11.20 9.09
N LEU A 145 7.39 10.25 8.27
CA LEU A 145 8.79 9.94 8.07
C LEU A 145 9.43 10.68 6.88
N VAL A 146 8.64 11.49 6.16
CA VAL A 146 9.12 12.24 4.99
C VAL A 146 9.99 13.42 5.44
N ASP A 147 11.19 13.50 4.88
CA ASP A 147 12.06 14.66 5.01
C ASP A 147 11.90 15.58 3.78
N TYR A 148 11.17 16.68 3.96
CA TYR A 148 10.94 17.63 2.87
C TYR A 148 12.19 18.48 2.53
N GLN A 149 13.24 18.45 3.35
CA GLN A 149 14.50 19.16 3.10
C GLN A 149 15.48 18.32 2.28
N ASP A 150 15.29 17.00 2.22
CA ASP A 150 16.14 16.11 1.43
C ASP A 150 15.67 16.07 -0.04
N PRO A 151 16.49 16.59 -1.00
CA PRO A 151 16.11 16.58 -2.41
C PRO A 151 15.98 15.18 -3.02
N HIS A 152 16.57 14.17 -2.40
CA HIS A 152 16.52 12.79 -2.88
C HIS A 152 15.23 12.05 -2.49
N THR A 153 14.42 12.61 -1.56
CA THR A 153 13.15 12.02 -1.12
C THR A 153 11.90 12.64 -1.77
N ARG A 154 12.04 13.47 -2.79
CA ARG A 154 10.92 14.15 -3.46
C ARG A 154 9.83 13.22 -3.98
N PHE A 155 10.19 12.01 -4.40
CA PHE A 155 9.25 11.00 -4.87
C PHE A 155 8.40 10.38 -3.74
N LEU A 156 8.74 10.66 -2.47
CA LEU A 156 8.01 10.23 -1.27
C LEU A 156 7.04 11.31 -0.74
N TYR A 157 6.95 12.48 -1.38
CA TYR A 157 6.11 13.57 -0.87
C TYR A 157 4.61 13.25 -0.93
N ASP A 158 4.21 12.27 -1.74
CA ASP A 158 2.86 11.71 -1.80
C ASP A 158 2.53 10.76 -0.63
N LEU A 159 3.52 10.27 0.11
CA LEU A 159 3.26 9.48 1.30
C LEU A 159 2.40 10.26 2.29
N ALA A 160 1.32 9.64 2.70
CA ALA A 160 0.23 10.25 3.45
C ALA A 160 -0.12 9.41 4.69
N ALA A 161 -1.39 9.43 5.08
CA ALA A 161 -1.97 8.50 6.04
C ALA A 161 -3.34 8.04 5.56
N GLY A 162 -3.71 6.81 5.91
CA GLY A 162 -5.01 6.25 5.60
C GLY A 162 -5.12 4.76 5.93
N GLY A 163 -6.32 4.25 5.83
CA GLY A 163 -6.63 2.83 5.96
C GLY A 163 -7.44 2.34 4.77
N ALA A 164 -7.22 1.09 4.38
CA ALA A 164 -7.99 0.41 3.36
C ALA A 164 -8.22 -1.06 3.74
N ALA A 165 -9.35 -1.62 3.29
CA ALA A 165 -9.64 -3.03 3.48
C ALA A 165 -10.39 -3.61 2.29
N ALA A 166 -10.20 -4.92 2.09
CA ALA A 166 -10.87 -5.71 1.08
C ALA A 166 -11.49 -6.96 1.72
N VAL A 167 -12.76 -7.21 1.46
CA VAL A 167 -13.40 -8.49 1.76
C VAL A 167 -13.31 -9.38 0.53
N LEU A 168 -12.61 -10.48 0.68
CA LEU A 168 -12.45 -11.50 -0.35
C LEU A 168 -13.31 -12.70 -0.01
N THR A 169 -14.02 -13.23 -1.00
CA THR A 169 -14.87 -14.42 -0.81
C THR A 169 -14.53 -15.49 -1.84
N ARG A 170 -14.76 -16.75 -1.46
CA ARG A 170 -14.60 -17.88 -2.37
C ARG A 170 -15.54 -17.76 -3.56
N GLU A 171 -16.80 -17.45 -3.28
CA GLU A 171 -17.90 -17.35 -4.24
C GLU A 171 -18.79 -16.17 -3.87
N GLY A 172 -19.67 -15.78 -4.78
CA GLY A 172 -20.67 -14.74 -4.53
C GLY A 172 -20.52 -13.52 -5.45
N PRO A 173 -21.24 -12.43 -5.13
CA PRO A 173 -21.15 -11.20 -5.90
C PRO A 173 -19.81 -10.51 -5.70
N GLY A 174 -19.41 -9.70 -6.66
CA GLY A 174 -18.19 -8.88 -6.63
C GLY A 174 -17.36 -9.01 -7.89
N LEU A 175 -16.18 -8.39 -7.88
CA LEU A 175 -15.22 -8.49 -8.98
C LEU A 175 -14.46 -9.81 -8.87
N ARG A 176 -14.52 -10.61 -9.91
CA ARG A 176 -13.77 -11.87 -9.97
C ARG A 176 -12.29 -11.59 -10.24
N LEU A 177 -11.41 -12.13 -9.42
CA LEU A 177 -9.97 -12.16 -9.72
C LEU A 177 -9.70 -13.23 -10.77
N LEU A 178 -9.19 -12.82 -11.92
CA LEU A 178 -8.93 -13.69 -13.07
C LEU A 178 -7.45 -14.03 -13.20
N GLY A 179 -6.56 -13.04 -13.03
CA GLY A 179 -5.11 -13.23 -13.07
C GLY A 179 -4.41 -12.39 -12.00
N LEU A 180 -3.23 -12.79 -11.60
CA LEU A 180 -2.42 -12.10 -10.60
C LEU A 180 -0.93 -12.31 -10.88
N ALA A 181 -0.19 -11.24 -11.05
CA ALA A 181 1.26 -11.27 -11.20
C ALA A 181 1.93 -10.21 -10.33
N HIS A 182 3.08 -10.53 -9.79
CA HIS A 182 3.93 -9.58 -9.09
C HIS A 182 5.40 -9.92 -9.22
N ARG A 183 6.26 -8.91 -9.09
CA ARG A 183 7.71 -9.05 -9.15
C ARG A 183 8.39 -8.30 -8.03
N MET A 184 9.56 -8.74 -7.64
CA MET A 184 10.43 -8.07 -6.69
C MET A 184 11.78 -7.77 -7.35
N ASP A 185 12.33 -6.59 -7.06
CA ASP A 185 13.69 -6.23 -7.46
C ASP A 185 14.61 -6.25 -6.21
N PRO A 186 15.37 -7.33 -5.97
CA PRO A 186 16.19 -7.45 -4.78
C PRO A 186 17.37 -6.46 -4.74
N GLU A 187 17.78 -5.90 -5.87
CA GLU A 187 18.86 -4.89 -5.92
C GLU A 187 18.45 -3.56 -5.28
N LEU A 188 17.15 -3.31 -5.12
CA LEU A 188 16.61 -2.12 -4.44
C LEU A 188 16.39 -2.33 -2.93
N ALA A 189 16.78 -3.47 -2.36
CA ALA A 189 16.47 -3.84 -0.96
C ALA A 189 16.93 -2.82 0.09
N LEU A 190 18.05 -2.13 -0.14
CA LEU A 190 18.61 -1.14 0.78
C LEU A 190 18.41 0.30 0.33
N SER A 191 17.77 0.54 -0.82
CA SER A 191 17.72 1.86 -1.45
C SER A 191 16.97 2.89 -0.62
N VAL A 192 15.86 2.51 0.03
CA VAL A 192 15.05 3.42 0.85
C VAL A 192 14.78 2.78 2.20
N LYS A 193 15.15 3.45 3.27
CA LYS A 193 14.92 2.98 4.64
C LYS A 193 14.98 4.13 5.65
N VAL A 194 14.51 3.88 6.87
CA VAL A 194 14.85 4.68 8.04
C VAL A 194 16.15 4.11 8.61
N PRO A 195 17.27 4.85 8.65
CA PRO A 195 18.58 4.29 8.97
C PRO A 195 18.77 3.95 10.45
N VAL A 196 17.92 4.48 11.34
CA VAL A 196 18.00 4.31 12.80
C VAL A 196 16.70 3.75 13.38
N GLY A 197 16.72 3.29 14.62
CA GLY A 197 15.56 2.73 15.31
C GLY A 197 15.43 1.20 15.18
N GLY A 198 16.30 0.56 14.40
CA GLY A 198 16.42 -0.90 14.32
C GLY A 198 17.63 -1.44 15.08
N THR A 199 17.85 -2.76 14.98
CA THR A 199 18.93 -3.45 15.71
C THR A 199 20.34 -3.06 15.23
N ARG A 200 20.49 -2.60 13.98
CA ARG A 200 21.78 -2.14 13.44
C ARG A 200 22.20 -0.78 13.98
N ALA A 201 21.23 0.08 14.26
CA ALA A 201 21.44 1.42 14.80
C ALA A 201 20.27 1.74 15.73
N PRO A 202 20.32 1.36 17.01
CA PRO A 202 19.28 1.70 17.99
C PRO A 202 19.06 3.20 18.09
N LEU A 203 17.84 3.59 18.43
CA LEU A 203 17.50 5.01 18.57
C LEU A 203 18.15 5.59 19.83
N THR A 204 18.80 6.74 19.68
CA THR A 204 19.41 7.51 20.75
C THR A 204 19.03 9.00 20.62
N PRO A 205 19.20 9.84 21.67
CA PRO A 205 18.96 11.27 21.56
C PRO A 205 19.77 11.93 20.42
N GLU A 206 21.00 11.47 20.17
CA GLU A 206 21.92 12.04 19.17
C GLU A 206 21.51 11.73 17.73
N ASN A 207 20.85 10.58 17.50
CA ASN A 207 20.45 10.15 16.15
C ASN A 207 18.96 10.30 15.87
N LEU A 208 18.17 10.85 16.81
CA LEU A 208 16.71 11.00 16.67
C LEU A 208 16.31 11.80 15.41
N SER A 209 17.10 12.79 15.02
CA SER A 209 16.87 13.59 13.80
C SER A 209 16.99 12.76 12.51
N GLN A 210 17.66 11.60 12.57
CA GLN A 210 17.81 10.68 11.44
C GLN A 210 16.64 9.70 11.32
N TYR A 211 15.67 9.71 12.25
CA TYR A 211 14.48 8.88 12.17
C TYR A 211 13.52 9.42 11.09
N ARG A 212 13.98 9.33 9.85
CA ARG A 212 13.30 9.76 8.61
C ARG A 212 13.66 8.80 7.49
N LEU A 213 12.82 8.72 6.47
CA LEU A 213 13.13 7.99 5.23
C LEU A 213 14.32 8.64 4.54
N ARG A 214 15.28 7.81 4.13
CA ARG A 214 16.49 8.21 3.42
C ARG A 214 16.70 7.33 2.19
N VAL A 215 17.33 7.91 1.17
CA VAL A 215 17.82 7.18 0.00
C VAL A 215 19.32 6.97 0.18
N GLU A 216 19.75 5.70 0.24
CA GLU A 216 21.15 5.35 0.55
C GLU A 216 22.11 5.69 -0.61
N ASP A 217 21.73 5.29 -1.84
CA ASP A 217 22.46 5.58 -3.08
C ASP A 217 21.47 6.17 -4.10
N PRO A 218 21.28 7.50 -4.13
CA PRO A 218 20.32 8.14 -5.03
C PRO A 218 20.61 7.89 -6.50
N GLU A 219 21.88 7.92 -6.90
CA GLU A 219 22.28 7.75 -8.30
C GLU A 219 22.14 6.30 -8.76
N GLY A 220 22.54 5.33 -7.93
CA GLY A 220 22.36 3.91 -8.21
C GLY A 220 20.88 3.53 -8.27
N MET A 221 20.08 3.98 -7.29
CA MET A 221 18.63 3.78 -7.28
C MET A 221 18.00 4.39 -8.55
N LYS A 222 18.36 5.62 -8.92
CA LYS A 222 17.83 6.27 -10.11
C LYS A 222 18.14 5.48 -11.37
N ARG A 223 19.41 5.09 -11.57
CA ARG A 223 19.79 4.27 -12.74
C ARG A 223 19.00 2.97 -12.81
N ARG A 224 18.82 2.28 -11.67
CA ARG A 224 18.06 1.03 -11.60
C ARG A 224 16.61 1.25 -11.95
N LEU A 225 15.94 2.23 -11.33
CA LEU A 225 14.54 2.54 -11.58
C LEU A 225 14.29 3.00 -13.03
N ASP A 226 15.16 3.81 -13.59
CA ASP A 226 15.06 4.24 -15.01
C ASP A 226 15.12 3.02 -15.96
N ALA A 227 15.92 2.00 -15.62
CA ALA A 227 16.06 0.81 -16.45
C ALA A 227 14.93 -0.21 -16.26
N THR A 228 14.34 -0.32 -15.04
CA THR A 228 13.49 -1.47 -14.69
C THR A 228 12.03 -1.12 -14.40
N SER A 229 11.71 0.12 -13.99
CA SER A 229 10.35 0.44 -13.51
C SER A 229 9.27 0.23 -14.56
N ILE A 230 9.35 0.93 -15.70
CA ILE A 230 8.32 0.81 -16.74
C ILE A 230 8.28 -0.60 -17.34
N PRO A 231 9.42 -1.24 -17.70
CA PRO A 231 9.41 -2.64 -18.12
C PRO A 231 8.75 -3.59 -17.13
N SER A 232 8.98 -3.41 -15.82
CA SER A 232 8.36 -4.26 -14.78
C SER A 232 6.86 -4.05 -14.68
N PHE A 233 6.37 -2.80 -14.74
CA PHE A 233 4.92 -2.54 -14.79
C PHE A 233 4.26 -3.22 -15.98
N LEU A 234 4.82 -3.05 -17.18
CA LEU A 234 4.29 -3.69 -18.40
C LEU A 234 4.31 -5.21 -18.31
N ALA A 235 5.39 -5.77 -17.78
CA ALA A 235 5.53 -7.22 -17.66
C ALA A 235 4.48 -7.83 -16.71
N VAL A 236 4.28 -7.26 -15.50
CA VAL A 236 3.28 -7.82 -14.56
C VAL A 236 1.85 -7.63 -15.04
N ILE A 237 1.55 -6.52 -15.76
CA ILE A 237 0.22 -6.33 -16.36
C ILE A 237 -0.04 -7.40 -17.42
N ARG A 238 0.93 -7.63 -18.31
CA ARG A 238 0.81 -8.65 -19.37
C ARG A 238 0.73 -10.06 -18.82
N GLU A 239 1.54 -10.40 -17.83
CA GLU A 239 1.48 -11.70 -17.15
C GLU A 239 0.11 -11.94 -16.49
N ALA A 240 -0.46 -10.94 -15.83
CA ALA A 240 -1.78 -11.05 -15.22
C ALA A 240 -2.90 -11.19 -16.27
N LEU A 241 -2.79 -10.48 -17.40
CA LEU A 241 -3.72 -10.62 -18.53
C LEU A 241 -3.60 -11.99 -19.19
N GLU A 242 -2.39 -12.49 -19.43
CA GLU A 242 -2.13 -13.80 -20.00
C GLU A 242 -2.70 -14.92 -19.12
N GLU A 243 -2.46 -14.87 -17.79
CA GLU A 243 -3.06 -15.82 -16.84
C GLU A 243 -4.61 -15.79 -16.91
N ALA A 244 -5.18 -14.63 -17.15
CA ALA A 244 -6.62 -14.42 -17.26
C ALA A 244 -7.21 -14.80 -18.65
N GLY A 245 -6.36 -15.02 -19.67
CA GLY A 245 -6.76 -15.26 -21.04
C GLY A 245 -7.21 -14.00 -21.80
N TYR A 246 -6.69 -12.82 -21.42
CA TYR A 246 -7.01 -11.52 -22.01
C TYR A 246 -5.76 -10.85 -22.58
N THR A 247 -5.97 -9.73 -23.29
CA THR A 247 -4.94 -8.86 -23.87
C THR A 247 -5.11 -7.42 -23.41
N GLU A 248 -4.18 -6.55 -23.75
CA GLU A 248 -4.29 -5.11 -23.48
C GLU A 248 -5.54 -4.48 -24.11
N ALA A 249 -6.01 -4.99 -25.26
CA ALA A 249 -7.20 -4.51 -25.95
C ALA A 249 -8.52 -4.78 -25.20
N ASP A 250 -8.49 -5.70 -24.23
CA ASP A 250 -9.65 -6.06 -23.41
C ASP A 250 -9.76 -5.23 -22.12
N LEU A 251 -8.84 -4.27 -21.90
CA LEU A 251 -8.81 -3.44 -20.70
C LEU A 251 -9.81 -2.27 -20.82
N ASP A 252 -10.83 -2.27 -19.98
CA ASP A 252 -11.76 -1.14 -19.83
C ASP A 252 -11.29 -0.11 -18.81
N TYR A 253 -10.51 -0.54 -17.80
CA TYR A 253 -10.07 0.30 -16.71
C TYR A 253 -8.73 -0.16 -16.14
N LEU A 254 -7.82 0.78 -15.91
CA LEU A 254 -6.50 0.55 -15.32
C LEU A 254 -6.29 1.45 -14.10
N ALA A 255 -6.26 0.85 -12.92
CA ALA A 255 -5.91 1.53 -11.66
C ALA A 255 -4.42 1.36 -11.38
N LEU A 256 -3.65 2.42 -11.56
CA LEU A 256 -2.23 2.44 -11.25
C LEU A 256 -1.97 3.07 -9.88
N LEU A 257 -0.90 2.62 -9.21
CA LEU A 257 -0.34 3.31 -8.07
C LEU A 257 -0.11 4.79 -8.41
N HIS A 258 -0.35 5.70 -7.45
CA HIS A 258 -0.04 7.11 -7.65
C HIS A 258 1.46 7.30 -7.93
N MET A 259 1.76 7.93 -9.04
CA MET A 259 3.11 8.24 -9.51
C MET A 259 3.09 9.59 -10.24
N LYS A 260 4.28 10.13 -10.55
CA LYS A 260 4.39 11.31 -11.41
C LYS A 260 3.69 11.06 -12.75
N ARG A 261 3.03 12.10 -13.29
CA ARG A 261 2.24 12.02 -14.54
C ARG A 261 2.99 11.40 -15.73
N SER A 262 4.29 11.67 -15.84
CA SER A 262 5.12 11.09 -16.94
C SER A 262 5.24 9.57 -16.84
N ALA A 263 5.29 8.99 -15.64
CA ALA A 263 5.32 7.54 -15.45
C ALA A 263 3.99 6.88 -15.83
N HIS A 264 2.83 7.48 -15.42
CA HIS A 264 1.51 7.01 -15.87
C HIS A 264 1.41 6.99 -17.39
N ARG A 265 1.80 8.09 -18.07
CA ARG A 265 1.78 8.16 -19.55
C ARG A 265 2.68 7.11 -20.19
N ALA A 266 3.86 6.84 -19.59
CA ALA A 266 4.77 5.82 -20.11
C ALA A 266 4.19 4.41 -20.01
N VAL A 267 3.49 4.08 -18.92
CA VAL A 267 2.81 2.78 -18.80
C VAL A 267 1.68 2.67 -19.82
N LEU A 268 0.82 3.69 -19.93
CA LEU A 268 -0.29 3.68 -20.92
C LEU A 268 0.27 3.52 -22.35
N ALA A 269 1.25 4.34 -22.75
CA ALA A 269 1.87 4.24 -24.06
C ALA A 269 2.51 2.86 -24.32
N GLY A 270 3.12 2.25 -23.29
CA GLY A 270 3.71 0.91 -23.39
C GLY A 270 2.67 -0.23 -23.52
N LEU A 271 1.40 0.03 -23.13
CA LEU A 271 0.28 -0.87 -23.34
C LEU A 271 -0.52 -0.57 -24.61
N GLY A 272 -0.19 0.53 -25.33
CA GLY A 272 -0.94 0.95 -26.51
C GLY A 272 -2.29 1.61 -26.20
N LEU A 273 -2.44 2.21 -24.99
CA LEU A 273 -3.65 2.86 -24.47
C LEU A 273 -3.54 4.37 -24.49
#